data_c0b1afcad615f66f0b02ab2fe48af212
#
_entry.id   c0b1afcad615f66f0b02ab2fe48af212
#
_cell.length_a   1.000
_cell.length_b   1.000
_cell.length_c   1.000
_cell.angle_alpha   90.00
_cell.angle_beta   90.00
_cell.angle_gamma   90.00
#
_symmetry.space_group_name_H-M   'P 1'
#
loop_
_entity.id
_entity.type
_entity.pdbx_description
1 polymer ?
#
loop_
_entity_poly.entity_id
_entity_poly.type
_entity_poly.pdbx_seq_one_letter_code
_entity_poly.pdbx_strand_id
1 'polypeptide(L)'
;MIIDGPATSDVHFNLKERRNAASVHLAYPVAVGSEVEAFYCEVTAIEDPTTTFYMACGWHRGYFGMQVNSPAERRIIFSVWDSGNEGIDRKQVADEDRVQLNGKGEGVYSGDFGNEGTGGHSHLKYMWKTGEKQRFVVTAEPTDKTHTDFSGYWFHPEQKEWMLISSWRAPKEGGRLRGLHSFSENFGGNNGHLLRKARYGNQWIRTPDGTWKELTTAKFSHDPTGKSDRFDRFMGVEDGEFFLSHGGFVDGDTEFGIPFERVATNTHPDVVELPRASRK
;
A
#
# COMPACT_ATOMS: atom_id res chain seq x y z
N MET A 1 19.93 -5.90 33.70
CA MET A 1 19.53 -4.54 34.14
C MET A 1 18.11 -4.39 33.64
N ILE A 2 17.14 -4.55 34.52
CA ILE A 2 15.72 -4.32 34.21
C ILE A 2 15.60 -2.79 34.16
N ILE A 3 15.35 -2.24 33.00
CA ILE A 3 15.01 -0.82 32.88
C ILE A 3 13.58 -0.72 33.35
N ASP A 4 13.34 -0.18 34.53
CA ASP A 4 12.03 0.27 34.97
C ASP A 4 11.62 1.43 34.06
N GLY A 5 10.96 1.11 32.96
CA GLY A 5 10.15 2.03 32.21
C GLY A 5 8.91 2.41 33.03
N PRO A 6 8.21 3.50 32.70
CA PRO A 6 6.98 3.87 33.40
C PRO A 6 6.06 2.64 33.40
N ALA A 7 5.53 2.32 34.55
CA ALA A 7 4.74 1.12 34.78
C ALA A 7 3.63 0.99 33.73
N THR A 8 3.88 0.16 32.75
CA THR A 8 2.91 -0.25 31.74
C THR A 8 2.11 -1.44 32.29
N SER A 9 1.65 -1.28 33.53
CA SER A 9 1.04 -2.35 34.32
C SER A 9 -0.16 -3.05 33.67
N ASP A 10 -0.70 -2.48 32.60
CA ASP A 10 -1.92 -2.94 31.98
C ASP A 10 -1.74 -3.53 30.59
N VAL A 11 -0.51 -3.64 30.09
CA VAL A 11 -0.24 -4.27 28.79
C VAL A 11 0.00 -5.78 28.96
N HIS A 12 -1.01 -6.53 28.67
CA HIS A 12 -0.92 -7.99 28.69
C HIS A 12 -0.21 -8.53 27.45
N PHE A 13 1.05 -8.86 27.56
CA PHE A 13 1.82 -9.58 26.53
C PHE A 13 1.54 -11.09 26.56
N ASN A 14 0.28 -11.47 26.51
CA ASN A 14 -0.10 -12.87 26.44
C ASN A 14 -0.15 -13.31 24.99
N LEU A 15 0.79 -14.15 24.56
CA LEU A 15 0.88 -14.68 23.19
C LEU A 15 -0.41 -15.38 22.74
N LYS A 16 -1.14 -16.01 23.65
CA LYS A 16 -2.40 -16.70 23.34
C LYS A 16 -3.53 -15.72 22.96
N GLU A 17 -3.49 -14.51 23.49
CA GLU A 17 -4.47 -13.46 23.26
C GLU A 17 -4.06 -12.51 22.13
N ARG A 18 -2.76 -12.44 21.84
CA ARG A 18 -2.21 -11.55 20.84
C ARG A 18 -2.32 -12.13 19.43
N ARG A 19 -3.54 -12.12 18.90
CA ARG A 19 -3.81 -12.64 17.56
C ARG A 19 -3.54 -11.62 16.48
N ASN A 20 -3.91 -10.37 16.71
CA ASN A 20 -3.80 -9.29 15.71
C ASN A 20 -2.73 -8.27 16.10
N ALA A 21 -2.19 -7.58 15.10
CA ALA A 21 -1.40 -6.37 15.24
C ALA A 21 -2.19 -5.19 14.66
N ALA A 22 -1.95 -3.98 15.16
CA ALA A 22 -2.55 -2.79 14.56
C ALA A 22 -2.12 -2.67 13.09
N SER A 23 -3.03 -2.28 12.20
CA SER A 23 -2.66 -1.76 10.88
C SER A 23 -2.14 -0.33 11.05
N VAL A 24 -1.00 -0.01 10.45
CA VAL A 24 -0.30 1.27 10.59
C VAL A 24 -0.09 1.91 9.22
N HIS A 25 -0.28 3.23 9.15
CA HIS A 25 -0.39 3.92 7.87
C HIS A 25 0.45 5.18 7.80
N LEU A 26 0.87 5.52 6.58
CA LEU A 26 1.49 6.78 6.18
C LEU A 26 0.53 7.52 5.24
N ALA A 27 -0.03 8.64 5.63
CA ALA A 27 -0.77 9.52 4.73
C ALA A 27 0.18 10.57 4.16
N TYR A 28 0.19 10.73 2.83
CA TYR A 28 1.03 11.71 2.16
C TYR A 28 0.22 12.96 1.82
N PRO A 29 0.46 14.10 2.47
CA PRO A 29 -0.26 15.33 2.18
C PRO A 29 0.13 15.84 0.78
N VAL A 30 -0.88 16.07 -0.04
CA VAL A 30 -0.76 16.71 -1.35
C VAL A 30 -1.61 17.97 -1.32
N ALA A 31 -1.12 19.05 -1.93
CA ALA A 31 -1.85 20.32 -1.95
C ALA A 31 -3.24 20.15 -2.56
N VAL A 32 -4.23 20.82 -1.96
CA VAL A 32 -5.62 20.80 -2.45
C VAL A 32 -5.66 21.29 -3.89
N GLY A 33 -6.38 20.56 -4.76
CA GLY A 33 -6.49 20.87 -6.18
C GLY A 33 -5.32 20.38 -7.05
N SER A 34 -4.35 19.66 -6.47
CA SER A 34 -3.31 19.02 -7.28
C SER A 34 -3.90 17.90 -8.13
N GLU A 35 -3.59 17.94 -9.42
CA GLU A 35 -3.90 16.87 -10.36
C GLU A 35 -2.75 15.85 -10.35
N VAL A 36 -2.95 14.70 -9.71
CA VAL A 36 -1.93 13.66 -9.59
C VAL A 36 -2.19 12.54 -10.59
N GLU A 37 -1.35 12.48 -11.63
CA GLU A 37 -1.42 11.49 -12.70
C GLU A 37 -0.75 10.17 -12.31
N ALA A 38 0.36 10.24 -11.58
CA ALA A 38 1.09 9.06 -11.12
C ALA A 38 1.58 9.23 -9.68
N PHE A 39 1.62 8.12 -8.94
CA PHE A 39 2.23 8.03 -7.62
C PHE A 39 3.23 6.89 -7.59
N TYR A 40 4.47 7.21 -7.26
CA TYR A 40 5.60 6.29 -7.11
C TYR A 40 5.98 6.13 -5.65
N CYS A 41 6.31 4.90 -5.25
CA CYS A 41 6.84 4.59 -3.93
C CYS A 41 7.76 3.37 -3.98
N GLU A 42 8.81 3.37 -3.17
CA GLU A 42 9.70 2.24 -2.93
C GLU A 42 9.40 1.60 -1.57
N VAL A 43 9.43 0.27 -1.50
CA VAL A 43 9.24 -0.46 -0.24
C VAL A 43 10.34 -1.50 -0.06
N THR A 44 10.92 -1.52 1.13
CA THR A 44 11.89 -2.55 1.55
C THR A 44 11.36 -3.23 2.81
N ALA A 45 10.95 -4.50 2.70
CA ALA A 45 10.56 -5.30 3.86
C ALA A 45 11.78 -5.61 4.72
N ILE A 46 11.67 -5.43 6.03
CA ILE A 46 12.73 -5.70 7.02
C ILE A 46 12.37 -6.92 7.87
N GLU A 47 11.13 -6.96 8.37
CA GLU A 47 10.58 -8.06 9.16
C GLU A 47 9.23 -8.44 8.56
N ASP A 48 9.14 -9.59 7.89
CA ASP A 48 8.03 -9.94 7.02
C ASP A 48 7.42 -11.32 7.29
N PRO A 49 6.85 -11.55 8.47
CA PRO A 49 6.17 -12.81 8.76
C PRO A 49 5.00 -13.05 7.80
N THR A 50 4.53 -14.28 7.75
CA THR A 50 3.34 -14.63 6.95
C THR A 50 2.12 -13.78 7.31
N THR A 51 1.18 -13.64 6.38
CA THR A 51 -0.02 -12.80 6.50
C THR A 51 0.29 -11.30 6.69
N THR A 52 1.37 -10.84 6.07
CA THR A 52 1.75 -9.42 6.05
C THR A 52 1.47 -8.81 4.68
N PHE A 53 0.89 -7.62 4.67
CA PHE A 53 0.73 -6.78 3.49
C PHE A 53 1.47 -5.46 3.68
N TYR A 54 2.45 -5.20 2.83
CA TYR A 54 3.11 -3.90 2.67
C TYR A 54 2.56 -3.20 1.45
N MET A 55 1.63 -2.28 1.66
CA MET A 55 1.01 -1.50 0.60
C MET A 55 1.86 -0.26 0.32
N ALA A 56 2.42 -0.19 -0.88
CA ALA A 56 3.27 0.90 -1.34
C ALA A 56 2.46 2.13 -1.78
N CYS A 57 1.51 1.91 -2.68
CA CYS A 57 0.73 2.97 -3.31
C CYS A 57 -0.76 2.74 -3.08
N GLY A 58 -1.33 3.42 -2.10
CA GLY A 58 -2.76 3.51 -1.86
C GLY A 58 -3.33 4.83 -2.37
N TRP A 59 -4.54 4.79 -2.86
CA TRP A 59 -5.32 5.96 -3.26
C TRP A 59 -6.80 5.72 -2.98
N HIS A 60 -7.63 6.70 -3.21
CA HIS A 60 -9.06 6.64 -2.87
C HIS A 60 -9.87 5.51 -3.56
N ARG A 61 -9.33 4.84 -4.58
CA ARG A 61 -10.03 3.78 -5.34
C ARG A 61 -9.28 2.45 -5.34
N GLY A 62 -8.17 2.32 -4.62
CA GLY A 62 -7.47 1.04 -4.63
C GLY A 62 -6.15 1.03 -3.87
N TYR A 63 -5.43 -0.07 -4.05
CA TYR A 63 -4.18 -0.34 -3.37
C TYR A 63 -3.24 -1.17 -4.24
N PHE A 64 -1.94 -0.91 -4.06
CA PHE A 64 -0.86 -1.59 -4.78
C PHE A 64 0.32 -1.84 -3.85
N GLY A 65 0.81 -3.06 -3.78
CA GLY A 65 1.93 -3.41 -2.92
C GLY A 65 2.32 -4.89 -2.98
N MET A 66 2.85 -5.41 -1.88
CA MET A 66 3.39 -6.76 -1.80
C MET A 66 2.96 -7.51 -0.54
N GLN A 67 2.67 -8.79 -0.68
CA GLN A 67 2.17 -9.65 0.40
C GLN A 67 3.07 -10.85 0.65
N VAL A 68 3.09 -11.32 1.90
CA VAL A 68 3.58 -12.63 2.32
C VAL A 68 2.38 -13.49 2.68
N ASN A 69 1.96 -14.36 1.77
CA ASN A 69 0.78 -15.21 1.94
C ASN A 69 1.09 -16.51 2.71
N SER A 70 2.27 -17.07 2.44
CA SER A 70 2.78 -18.25 3.14
C SER A 70 4.33 -18.30 3.03
N PRO A 71 5.01 -19.24 3.70
CA PRO A 71 6.45 -19.42 3.50
C PRO A 71 6.87 -19.72 2.06
N ALA A 72 5.93 -20.24 1.24
CA ALA A 72 6.15 -20.62 -0.16
C ALA A 72 5.44 -19.71 -1.15
N GLU A 73 4.76 -18.65 -0.71
CA GLU A 73 4.03 -17.76 -1.61
C GLU A 73 4.10 -16.30 -1.17
N ARG A 74 4.68 -15.49 -2.04
CA ARG A 74 4.66 -14.02 -1.99
C ARG A 74 4.01 -13.46 -3.23
N ARG A 75 3.41 -12.29 -3.13
CA ARG A 75 2.65 -11.68 -4.22
C ARG A 75 3.00 -10.22 -4.39
N ILE A 76 2.93 -9.74 -5.63
CA ILE A 76 2.72 -8.35 -5.98
C ILE A 76 1.23 -8.22 -6.28
N ILE A 77 0.52 -7.34 -5.57
CA ILE A 77 -0.96 -7.27 -5.59
C ILE A 77 -1.44 -5.87 -5.95
N PHE A 78 -2.36 -5.78 -6.90
CA PHE A 78 -3.02 -4.56 -7.33
C PHE A 78 -4.54 -4.75 -7.37
N SER A 79 -5.29 -3.86 -6.72
CA SER A 79 -6.74 -3.94 -6.68
C SER A 79 -7.39 -2.57 -6.81
N VAL A 80 -8.56 -2.53 -7.44
CA VAL A 80 -9.36 -1.33 -7.63
C VAL A 80 -10.79 -1.61 -7.18
N TRP A 81 -11.33 -0.75 -6.30
CA TRP A 81 -12.69 -0.89 -5.78
C TRP A 81 -13.75 -0.47 -6.79
N ASP A 82 -14.87 -1.21 -6.80
CA ASP A 82 -16.11 -0.83 -7.46
C ASP A 82 -16.63 0.50 -6.90
N SER A 83 -17.52 1.15 -7.61
CA SER A 83 -18.30 2.27 -7.09
C SER A 83 -19.44 1.73 -6.23
N GLY A 84 -19.84 2.43 -5.15
CA GLY A 84 -20.84 1.89 -4.23
C GLY A 84 -20.33 0.67 -3.47
N ASN A 85 -19.12 0.78 -2.92
CA ASN A 85 -18.30 -0.23 -2.26
C ASN A 85 -18.87 -0.83 -0.95
N GLU A 86 -20.11 -0.62 -0.66
CA GLU A 86 -20.81 -1.11 0.54
C GLU A 86 -21.21 -2.60 0.41
N GLY A 87 -21.08 -3.17 -0.81
CA GLY A 87 -21.36 -4.57 -1.06
C GLY A 87 -20.32 -5.52 -0.47
N ILE A 88 -20.76 -6.59 0.16
CA ILE A 88 -19.92 -7.71 0.60
C ILE A 88 -19.72 -8.72 -0.53
N ASP A 89 -20.74 -8.86 -1.39
CA ASP A 89 -20.75 -9.77 -2.54
C ASP A 89 -20.81 -8.95 -3.84
N ARG A 90 -19.77 -9.07 -4.65
CA ARG A 90 -19.68 -8.37 -5.94
C ARG A 90 -20.83 -8.71 -6.91
N LYS A 91 -21.45 -9.87 -6.77
CA LYS A 91 -22.61 -10.24 -7.58
C LYS A 91 -23.81 -9.33 -7.35
N GLN A 92 -23.87 -8.64 -6.22
CA GLN A 92 -24.93 -7.68 -5.88
C GLN A 92 -24.62 -6.26 -6.33
N VAL A 93 -23.40 -5.98 -6.79
CA VAL A 93 -22.99 -4.68 -7.33
C VAL A 93 -23.57 -4.54 -8.74
N ALA A 94 -24.23 -3.42 -9.04
CA ALA A 94 -24.75 -3.15 -10.38
C ALA A 94 -23.62 -3.09 -11.42
N ASP A 95 -23.87 -3.53 -12.63
CA ASP A 95 -22.84 -3.62 -13.68
C ASP A 95 -22.19 -2.25 -13.98
N GLU A 96 -22.97 -1.17 -13.91
CA GLU A 96 -22.47 0.21 -14.09
C GLU A 96 -21.59 0.71 -12.94
N ASP A 97 -21.53 -0.01 -11.82
CA ASP A 97 -20.69 0.29 -10.67
C ASP A 97 -19.39 -0.53 -10.64
N ARG A 98 -19.33 -1.59 -11.44
CA ARG A 98 -18.20 -2.51 -11.43
C ARG A 98 -17.02 -1.98 -12.22
N VAL A 99 -15.83 -2.12 -11.64
CA VAL A 99 -14.58 -1.91 -12.39
C VAL A 99 -14.41 -3.01 -13.45
N GLN A 100 -13.84 -2.63 -14.58
CA GLN A 100 -13.61 -3.52 -15.73
C GLN A 100 -12.13 -3.66 -15.99
N LEU A 101 -11.67 -4.90 -16.23
CA LEU A 101 -10.28 -5.17 -16.58
C LEU A 101 -9.99 -4.71 -18.00
N ASN A 102 -9.07 -3.74 -18.16
CA ASN A 102 -8.58 -3.32 -19.48
C ASN A 102 -7.49 -4.26 -20.02
N GLY A 103 -6.64 -4.75 -19.11
CA GLY A 103 -5.54 -5.64 -19.44
C GLY A 103 -4.68 -5.96 -18.24
N LYS A 104 -3.80 -6.95 -18.40
CA LYS A 104 -2.88 -7.40 -17.35
C LYS A 104 -1.56 -7.87 -17.94
N GLY A 105 -0.52 -7.90 -17.12
CA GLY A 105 0.78 -8.42 -17.49
C GLY A 105 0.82 -9.94 -17.62
N GLU A 106 1.88 -10.44 -18.22
CA GLU A 106 2.13 -11.88 -18.35
C GLU A 106 2.26 -12.52 -16.96
N GLY A 107 1.69 -13.72 -16.78
CA GLY A 107 1.70 -14.45 -15.51
C GLY A 107 0.82 -13.86 -14.40
N VAL A 108 0.18 -12.72 -14.62
CA VAL A 108 -0.69 -12.08 -13.64
C VAL A 108 -2.05 -12.77 -13.59
N TYR A 109 -2.46 -13.19 -12.42
CA TYR A 109 -3.84 -13.59 -12.14
C TYR A 109 -4.74 -12.36 -12.02
N SER A 110 -5.96 -12.42 -12.51
CA SER A 110 -7.00 -11.41 -12.27
C SER A 110 -8.34 -12.06 -11.95
N GLY A 111 -9.08 -11.44 -11.05
CA GLY A 111 -10.39 -11.91 -10.60
C GLY A 111 -11.09 -10.83 -9.79
N ASP A 112 -12.08 -11.24 -9.05
CA ASP A 112 -12.90 -10.40 -8.20
C ASP A 112 -12.49 -10.55 -6.74
N PHE A 113 -12.78 -9.56 -5.92
CA PHE A 113 -12.74 -9.67 -4.47
C PHE A 113 -14.03 -9.17 -3.84
N GLY A 114 -14.28 -9.61 -2.59
CA GLY A 114 -15.41 -9.23 -1.76
C GLY A 114 -15.05 -9.33 -0.28
N ASN A 115 -16.03 -9.21 0.60
CA ASN A 115 -15.98 -9.25 2.06
C ASN A 115 -15.55 -7.94 2.77
N GLU A 116 -14.71 -7.11 2.15
CA GLU A 116 -14.28 -5.80 2.67
C GLU A 116 -14.50 -4.70 1.64
N GLY A 117 -15.70 -4.64 1.07
CA GLY A 117 -15.98 -3.96 -0.18
C GLY A 117 -15.77 -4.92 -1.34
N THR A 118 -16.01 -4.45 -2.56
CA THR A 118 -15.91 -5.26 -3.79
C THR A 118 -15.06 -4.57 -4.83
N GLY A 119 -14.51 -5.34 -5.77
CA GLY A 119 -13.70 -4.76 -6.83
C GLY A 119 -12.97 -5.80 -7.70
N GLY A 120 -12.11 -5.29 -8.55
CA GLY A 120 -11.18 -6.06 -9.36
C GLY A 120 -9.87 -6.29 -8.62
N HIS A 121 -9.39 -7.53 -8.64
CA HIS A 121 -8.17 -7.97 -8.00
C HIS A 121 -7.19 -8.54 -9.03
N SER A 122 -5.92 -8.22 -8.86
CA SER A 122 -4.85 -8.82 -9.65
C SER A 122 -3.64 -9.12 -8.78
N HIS A 123 -2.95 -10.24 -9.05
CA HIS A 123 -1.68 -10.50 -8.42
C HIS A 123 -0.73 -11.30 -9.31
N LEU A 124 0.55 -11.01 -9.14
CA LEU A 124 1.65 -11.81 -9.65
C LEU A 124 2.25 -12.60 -8.48
N LYS A 125 2.37 -13.92 -8.62
CA LYS A 125 3.17 -14.73 -7.69
C LYS A 125 4.64 -14.50 -8.00
N TYR A 126 5.33 -13.86 -7.09
CA TYR A 126 6.76 -13.58 -7.18
C TYR A 126 7.37 -13.62 -5.78
N MET A 127 8.43 -14.39 -5.63
CA MET A 127 9.14 -14.57 -4.35
C MET A 127 10.14 -13.43 -4.12
N TRP A 128 9.63 -12.19 -3.99
CA TRP A 128 10.44 -11.03 -3.63
C TRP A 128 11.18 -11.28 -2.29
N LYS A 129 12.36 -10.69 -2.12
CA LYS A 129 13.25 -10.99 -1.00
C LYS A 129 13.18 -9.90 0.06
N THR A 130 13.23 -10.32 1.33
CA THR A 130 13.44 -9.44 2.48
C THR A 130 14.74 -8.66 2.29
N GLY A 131 14.74 -7.37 2.60
CA GLY A 131 15.87 -6.48 2.41
C GLY A 131 16.05 -5.98 0.96
N GLU A 132 15.35 -6.54 -0.02
CA GLU A 132 15.40 -6.08 -1.41
C GLU A 132 14.33 -5.01 -1.66
N LYS A 133 14.78 -3.87 -2.21
CA LYS A 133 13.90 -2.75 -2.55
C LYS A 133 12.98 -3.10 -3.71
N GLN A 134 11.70 -2.95 -3.51
CA GLN A 134 10.65 -3.11 -4.51
C GLN A 134 10.12 -1.73 -4.92
N ARG A 135 9.84 -1.52 -6.22
CA ARG A 135 9.43 -0.23 -6.79
C ARG A 135 8.06 -0.32 -7.42
N PHE A 136 7.20 0.65 -7.11
CA PHE A 136 5.81 0.64 -7.51
C PHE A 136 5.40 1.98 -8.11
N VAL A 137 4.60 1.95 -9.16
CA VAL A 137 3.93 3.12 -9.73
C VAL A 137 2.47 2.79 -9.95
N VAL A 138 1.58 3.66 -9.48
CA VAL A 138 0.18 3.67 -9.90
C VAL A 138 -0.09 4.90 -10.75
N THR A 139 -0.83 4.72 -11.84
CA THR A 139 -1.25 5.82 -12.72
C THR A 139 -2.77 5.93 -12.76
N ALA A 140 -3.26 7.15 -13.02
CA ALA A 140 -4.68 7.44 -13.24
C ALA A 140 -4.84 8.24 -14.53
N GLU A 141 -5.51 7.64 -15.53
CA GLU A 141 -5.83 8.26 -16.81
C GLU A 141 -7.35 8.43 -16.93
N PRO A 142 -7.91 9.63 -16.70
CA PRO A 142 -9.29 9.90 -17.00
C PRO A 142 -9.57 9.67 -18.49
N THR A 143 -10.52 8.80 -18.80
CA THR A 143 -10.91 8.49 -20.19
C THR A 143 -12.09 9.33 -20.66
N ASP A 144 -12.92 9.74 -19.72
CA ASP A 144 -14.03 10.68 -19.89
C ASP A 144 -14.39 11.30 -18.53
N LYS A 145 -15.52 12.02 -18.45
CA LYS A 145 -15.97 12.69 -17.21
C LYS A 145 -16.41 11.74 -16.11
N THR A 146 -16.58 10.46 -16.43
CA THR A 146 -17.18 9.46 -15.53
C THR A 146 -16.34 8.19 -15.37
N HIS A 147 -15.22 8.09 -16.09
CA HIS A 147 -14.36 6.92 -16.02
C HIS A 147 -12.89 7.30 -15.94
N THR A 148 -12.14 6.54 -15.14
CA THR A 148 -10.68 6.62 -15.04
C THR A 148 -10.07 5.22 -15.15
N ASP A 149 -9.05 5.08 -15.96
CA ASP A 149 -8.23 3.88 -16.01
C ASP A 149 -7.11 3.99 -14.97
N PHE A 150 -7.12 3.08 -13.98
CA PHE A 150 -6.07 2.94 -12.98
C PHE A 150 -5.17 1.77 -13.37
N SER A 151 -3.86 2.02 -13.44
CA SER A 151 -2.88 0.99 -13.82
C SER A 151 -1.76 0.90 -12.80
N GLY A 152 -1.40 -0.33 -12.43
CA GLY A 152 -0.31 -0.62 -11.49
C GLY A 152 0.89 -1.22 -12.21
N TYR A 153 2.08 -0.65 -11.98
CA TYR A 153 3.34 -1.11 -12.56
C TYR A 153 4.35 -1.38 -11.46
N TRP A 154 4.96 -2.54 -11.55
CA TRP A 154 6.02 -2.97 -10.64
C TRP A 154 7.32 -3.15 -11.43
N PHE A 155 8.45 -2.66 -10.87
CA PHE A 155 9.76 -2.84 -11.50
C PHE A 155 10.30 -4.23 -11.16
N HIS A 156 10.41 -5.08 -12.17
CA HIS A 156 10.91 -6.44 -12.01
C HIS A 156 12.42 -6.42 -11.71
N PRO A 157 12.89 -6.83 -10.52
CA PRO A 157 14.29 -6.61 -10.10
C PRO A 157 15.30 -7.43 -10.91
N GLU A 158 14.90 -8.57 -11.45
CA GLU A 158 15.77 -9.44 -12.26
C GLU A 158 15.76 -9.03 -13.74
N GLN A 159 14.60 -8.70 -14.30
CA GLN A 159 14.44 -8.28 -15.71
C GLN A 159 14.87 -6.82 -15.92
N LYS A 160 14.93 -6.03 -14.84
CA LYS A 160 15.29 -4.59 -14.88
C LYS A 160 14.36 -3.75 -15.74
N GLU A 161 13.08 -4.10 -15.76
CA GLU A 161 12.06 -3.40 -16.53
C GLU A 161 10.76 -3.22 -15.74
N TRP A 162 9.96 -2.24 -16.17
CA TRP A 162 8.62 -2.02 -15.63
C TRP A 162 7.65 -3.05 -16.22
N MET A 163 6.98 -3.77 -15.34
CA MET A 163 5.95 -4.74 -15.67
C MET A 163 4.58 -4.19 -15.31
N LEU A 164 3.64 -4.22 -16.25
CA LEU A 164 2.24 -3.98 -15.94
C LEU A 164 1.73 -5.14 -15.08
N ILE A 165 1.19 -4.83 -13.89
CA ILE A 165 0.41 -5.82 -13.15
C ILE A 165 -1.00 -5.88 -13.74
N SER A 166 -1.74 -4.79 -13.69
CA SER A 166 -3.01 -4.71 -14.40
C SER A 166 -3.47 -3.26 -14.57
N SER A 167 -4.46 -3.10 -15.45
CA SER A 167 -5.18 -1.83 -15.66
C SER A 167 -6.68 -2.11 -15.54
N TRP A 168 -7.36 -1.29 -14.74
CA TRP A 168 -8.80 -1.39 -14.49
C TRP A 168 -9.48 -0.06 -14.77
N ARG A 169 -10.58 -0.11 -15.50
CA ARG A 169 -11.47 1.03 -15.72
C ARG A 169 -12.44 1.16 -14.56
N ALA A 170 -12.40 2.26 -13.86
CA ALA A 170 -13.30 2.58 -12.75
C ALA A 170 -14.41 3.51 -13.21
N PRO A 171 -15.69 3.10 -13.10
CA PRO A 171 -16.84 3.96 -13.37
C PRO A 171 -17.09 4.95 -12.23
N LYS A 172 -17.93 5.96 -12.50
CA LYS A 172 -18.31 7.03 -11.55
C LYS A 172 -17.10 7.72 -10.94
N GLU A 173 -16.06 7.91 -11.77
CA GLU A 173 -14.80 8.53 -11.41
C GLU A 173 -14.53 9.77 -12.28
N GLY A 174 -13.69 9.71 -13.27
CA GLY A 174 -13.32 10.83 -14.14
C GLY A 174 -12.26 11.76 -13.55
N GLY A 175 -11.76 11.45 -12.34
CA GLY A 175 -10.72 12.20 -11.65
C GLY A 175 -9.36 11.45 -11.64
N ARG A 176 -8.35 12.10 -11.05
CA ARG A 176 -7.00 11.56 -10.87
C ARG A 176 -6.79 11.02 -9.46
N LEU A 177 -5.54 10.63 -9.14
CA LEU A 177 -5.20 10.09 -7.83
C LEU A 177 -5.41 11.14 -6.71
N ARG A 178 -5.95 10.70 -5.59
CA ARG A 178 -6.11 11.49 -4.37
C ARG A 178 -6.08 10.60 -3.13
N GLY A 179 -5.85 11.17 -1.95
CA GLY A 179 -5.77 10.41 -0.71
C GLY A 179 -4.61 9.43 -0.69
N LEU A 180 -3.43 9.89 -1.15
CA LEU A 180 -2.24 9.04 -1.27
C LEU A 180 -1.77 8.56 0.10
N HIS A 181 -1.48 7.27 0.21
CA HIS A 181 -1.04 6.65 1.45
C HIS A 181 -0.28 5.34 1.22
N SER A 182 0.41 4.90 2.26
CA SER A 182 0.98 3.56 2.36
C SER A 182 0.54 2.93 3.68
N PHE A 183 0.59 1.61 3.80
CA PHE A 183 0.36 0.94 5.06
C PHE A 183 1.14 -0.37 5.22
N SER A 184 1.18 -0.85 6.46
CA SER A 184 1.58 -2.20 6.82
C SER A 184 0.47 -2.86 7.64
N GLU A 185 0.08 -4.08 7.26
CA GLU A 185 -1.06 -4.78 7.83
C GLU A 185 -0.77 -6.25 8.10
N ASN A 186 -1.37 -6.78 9.18
CA ASN A 186 -1.55 -8.20 9.45
C ASN A 186 -2.92 -8.65 8.96
N PHE A 187 -3.05 -9.04 7.69
CA PHE A 187 -4.35 -9.39 7.10
C PHE A 187 -4.92 -10.74 7.58
N GLY A 188 -4.09 -11.59 8.19
CA GLY A 188 -4.56 -12.88 8.73
C GLY A 188 -5.10 -12.80 10.15
N GLY A 189 -4.78 -11.77 10.91
CA GLY A 189 -5.25 -11.54 12.27
C GLY A 189 -4.89 -12.66 13.28
N ASN A 190 -3.81 -13.43 13.05
CA ASN A 190 -3.51 -14.63 13.83
C ASN A 190 -2.10 -14.72 14.41
N ASN A 191 -1.20 -13.82 14.02
CA ASN A 191 0.21 -13.84 14.42
C ASN A 191 0.75 -12.44 14.77
N GLY A 192 -0.06 -11.63 15.44
CA GLY A 192 0.30 -10.29 15.90
C GLY A 192 1.46 -10.22 16.88
N HIS A 193 1.90 -11.35 17.43
CA HIS A 193 3.09 -11.48 18.25
C HIS A 193 4.40 -11.44 17.42
N LEU A 194 4.32 -11.50 16.10
CA LEU A 194 5.46 -11.38 15.22
C LEU A 194 5.60 -9.93 14.74
N LEU A 195 6.83 -9.45 14.78
CA LEU A 195 7.17 -8.11 14.31
C LEU A 195 6.99 -8.00 12.80
N ARG A 196 6.39 -6.89 12.37
CA ARG A 196 6.36 -6.41 10.99
C ARG A 196 7.05 -5.08 10.91
N LYS A 197 8.01 -4.95 10.00
CA LYS A 197 8.69 -3.69 9.72
C LYS A 197 9.01 -3.58 8.25
N ALA A 198 8.72 -2.42 7.67
CA ALA A 198 9.16 -2.07 6.31
C ALA A 198 9.57 -0.60 6.24
N ARG A 199 10.49 -0.28 5.35
CA ARG A 199 10.84 1.08 4.96
C ARG A 199 10.08 1.46 3.69
N TYR A 200 9.65 2.71 3.66
CA TYR A 200 8.94 3.33 2.56
C TYR A 200 9.72 4.57 2.13
N GLY A 201 10.28 4.54 0.94
CA GLY A 201 11.18 5.58 0.47
C GLY A 201 10.79 6.16 -0.87
N ASN A 202 11.45 7.25 -1.20
CA ASN A 202 11.45 7.85 -2.52
C ASN A 202 10.05 8.07 -3.11
N GLN A 203 9.14 8.65 -2.31
CA GLN A 203 7.77 8.94 -2.75
C GLN A 203 7.76 10.13 -3.69
N TRP A 204 7.15 9.97 -4.86
CA TRP A 204 7.00 11.00 -5.87
C TRP A 204 5.61 10.99 -6.49
N ILE A 205 5.12 12.16 -6.85
CA ILE A 205 3.93 12.31 -7.69
C ILE A 205 4.32 12.94 -9.02
N ARG A 206 3.61 12.57 -10.08
CA ARG A 206 3.69 13.24 -11.39
C ARG A 206 2.39 13.96 -11.67
N THR A 207 2.51 15.19 -12.15
CA THR A 207 1.39 16.00 -12.64
C THR A 207 1.22 15.83 -14.16
N PRO A 208 0.04 16.17 -14.75
CA PRO A 208 -0.24 15.95 -16.20
C PRO A 208 0.69 16.66 -17.16
N ASP A 209 1.38 17.70 -16.71
CA ASP A 209 2.43 18.39 -17.48
C ASP A 209 3.78 17.64 -17.47
N GLY A 210 3.83 16.46 -16.85
CA GLY A 210 5.02 15.64 -16.75
C GLY A 210 5.96 16.00 -15.60
N THR A 211 5.61 17.00 -14.78
CA THR A 211 6.46 17.43 -13.66
C THR A 211 6.41 16.44 -12.51
N TRP A 212 7.58 15.98 -12.04
CA TRP A 212 7.74 15.17 -10.85
C TRP A 212 7.94 16.05 -9.61
N LYS A 213 7.25 15.70 -8.52
CA LYS A 213 7.37 16.36 -7.21
C LYS A 213 7.60 15.31 -6.13
N GLU A 214 8.64 15.48 -5.33
CA GLU A 214 8.95 14.61 -4.22
C GLU A 214 8.03 14.88 -3.03
N LEU A 215 7.58 13.80 -2.38
CA LEU A 215 6.83 13.86 -1.13
C LEU A 215 7.76 13.49 0.03
N THR A 216 8.10 14.47 0.84
CA THR A 216 9.03 14.31 1.96
C THR A 216 8.37 14.31 3.32
N THR A 217 7.06 14.53 3.36
CA THR A 217 6.26 14.52 4.59
C THR A 217 5.27 13.36 4.57
N ALA A 218 5.16 12.64 5.67
CA ALA A 218 4.13 11.65 5.89
C ALA A 218 3.50 11.83 7.27
N LYS A 219 2.21 11.53 7.39
CA LYS A 219 1.43 11.61 8.61
C LYS A 219 1.06 10.21 9.08
N PHE A 220 1.38 9.89 10.33
CA PHE A 220 1.09 8.59 10.92
C PHE A 220 -0.39 8.44 11.26
N SER A 221 -0.93 7.25 10.96
CA SER A 221 -2.22 6.82 11.49
C SER A 221 -2.23 5.30 11.70
N HIS A 222 -3.29 4.80 12.32
CA HIS A 222 -3.49 3.38 12.57
C HIS A 222 -4.99 3.06 12.61
N ASP A 223 -5.32 1.79 12.53
CA ASP A 223 -6.69 1.27 12.66
C ASP A 223 -7.21 1.34 14.12
N PRO A 224 -8.48 0.97 14.36
CA PRO A 224 -9.03 0.93 15.72
C PRO A 224 -8.28 -0.01 16.67
N THR A 225 -7.60 -1.07 16.18
CA THR A 225 -6.78 -1.95 17.01
C THR A 225 -5.64 -1.20 17.68
N GLY A 226 -5.08 -0.21 16.98
CA GLY A 226 -4.04 0.65 17.53
C GLY A 226 -4.50 1.63 18.60
N LYS A 227 -5.81 1.81 18.80
CA LYS A 227 -6.36 2.65 19.89
C LYS A 227 -6.41 1.95 21.24
N SER A 228 -6.40 0.62 21.23
CA SER A 228 -6.26 -0.14 22.47
C SER A 228 -4.80 -0.09 22.93
N ASP A 229 -4.51 -0.58 24.13
CA ASP A 229 -3.19 -0.54 24.80
C ASP A 229 -2.08 -1.22 23.99
N ARG A 230 -1.67 -0.58 22.89
CA ARG A 230 -0.68 -1.09 21.95
C ARG A 230 0.53 -0.16 21.94
N PHE A 231 1.69 -0.72 22.31
CA PHE A 231 3.00 -0.04 22.23
C PHE A 231 3.80 -0.41 21.01
N ASP A 232 3.35 -1.40 20.26
CA ASP A 232 4.02 -1.94 19.10
C ASP A 232 3.39 -1.45 17.79
N ARG A 233 3.21 -0.13 17.68
CA ARG A 233 2.70 0.56 16.50
C ARG A 233 3.38 1.91 16.32
N PHE A 234 4.29 2.01 15.40
CA PHE A 234 5.01 3.28 15.26
C PHE A 234 5.59 3.48 13.86
N MET A 235 5.93 4.72 13.59
CA MET A 235 6.69 5.15 12.45
C MET A 235 7.85 6.04 12.86
N GLY A 236 8.75 6.28 11.93
CA GLY A 236 9.84 7.23 12.04
C GLY A 236 10.55 7.37 10.71
N VAL A 237 11.74 7.95 10.77
CA VAL A 237 12.66 8.05 9.64
C VAL A 237 13.94 7.29 9.97
N GLU A 238 14.34 6.38 9.09
CA GLU A 238 15.53 5.56 9.22
C GLU A 238 16.22 5.49 7.84
N ASP A 239 17.50 5.77 7.78
CA ASP A 239 18.29 5.79 6.53
C ASP A 239 17.70 6.69 5.42
N GLY A 240 17.05 7.80 5.80
CA GLY A 240 16.42 8.72 4.86
C GLY A 240 15.07 8.26 4.29
N GLU A 241 14.52 7.15 4.77
CA GLU A 241 13.22 6.62 4.38
C GLU A 241 12.27 6.62 5.58
N PHE A 242 10.96 6.74 5.35
CA PHE A 242 9.98 6.45 6.39
C PHE A 242 9.99 4.96 6.71
N PHE A 243 9.68 4.59 7.94
CA PHE A 243 9.37 3.21 8.26
C PHE A 243 8.03 3.08 8.98
N LEU A 244 7.41 1.94 8.83
CA LEU A 244 6.29 1.47 9.63
C LEU A 244 6.69 0.21 10.35
N SER A 245 6.33 0.13 11.64
CA SER A 245 6.59 -1.03 12.49
C SER A 245 5.39 -1.32 13.37
N HIS A 246 4.99 -2.60 13.47
CA HIS A 246 3.87 -3.01 14.30
C HIS A 246 3.93 -4.50 14.66
N GLY A 247 3.28 -4.84 15.77
CA GLY A 247 3.32 -6.19 16.33
C GLY A 247 4.64 -6.54 17.01
N GLY A 248 4.82 -7.79 17.42
CA GLY A 248 6.06 -8.33 17.92
C GLY A 248 6.44 -7.91 19.34
N PHE A 249 5.54 -7.26 20.09
CA PHE A 249 5.82 -6.69 21.42
C PHE A 249 7.02 -5.72 21.44
N VAL A 250 7.32 -5.11 20.31
CA VAL A 250 8.36 -4.10 20.22
C VAL A 250 7.84 -2.82 20.86
N ASP A 251 8.59 -2.28 21.79
CA ASP A 251 8.28 -1.00 22.43
C ASP A 251 8.50 0.14 21.45
N GLY A 252 7.41 0.62 20.88
CA GLY A 252 7.43 1.70 19.91
C GLY A 252 6.01 2.23 19.71
N ASP A 253 5.76 3.44 20.19
CA ASP A 253 4.48 4.13 20.10
C ASP A 253 4.62 5.47 19.40
N THR A 254 3.78 5.69 18.40
CA THR A 254 3.67 6.98 17.72
C THR A 254 2.26 7.51 17.89
N GLU A 255 2.11 8.74 18.31
CA GLU A 255 0.81 9.38 18.44
C GLU A 255 0.12 9.52 17.09
N PHE A 256 -1.20 9.24 17.09
CA PHE A 256 -2.03 9.36 15.89
C PHE A 256 -2.02 10.79 15.34
N GLY A 257 -1.75 10.92 14.06
CA GLY A 257 -1.79 12.18 13.35
C GLY A 257 -0.49 12.99 13.37
N ILE A 258 0.57 12.51 14.02
CA ILE A 258 1.87 13.17 14.03
C ILE A 258 2.50 13.12 12.63
N PRO A 259 2.98 14.26 12.08
CA PRO A 259 3.73 14.30 10.84
C PRO A 259 5.22 13.99 11.08
N PHE A 260 5.83 13.37 10.09
CA PHE A 260 7.28 13.17 10.01
C PHE A 260 7.78 13.71 8.66
N GLU A 261 9.01 14.19 8.66
CA GLU A 261 9.71 14.66 7.47
C GLU A 261 10.99 13.88 7.27
N ARG A 262 11.28 13.49 6.05
CA ARG A 262 12.56 12.94 5.62
C ARG A 262 13.32 13.92 4.73
N VAL A 263 14.61 13.74 4.63
CA VAL A 263 15.43 14.51 3.71
C VAL A 263 15.04 14.18 2.26
N ALA A 264 14.93 15.19 1.41
CA ALA A 264 14.67 15.03 0.00
C ALA A 264 15.84 14.30 -0.69
N THR A 265 15.54 13.33 -1.52
CA THR A 265 16.55 12.63 -2.34
C THR A 265 16.96 13.48 -3.55
N ASN A 266 16.05 14.33 -4.05
CA ASN A 266 16.17 15.09 -5.28
C ASN A 266 16.44 14.20 -6.52
N THR A 267 16.16 12.92 -6.42
CA THR A 267 16.35 11.95 -7.49
C THR A 267 15.00 11.36 -7.87
N HIS A 268 14.36 11.95 -8.87
CA HIS A 268 13.08 11.44 -9.35
C HIS A 268 13.23 10.02 -9.94
N PRO A 269 12.17 9.21 -9.88
CA PRO A 269 12.22 7.85 -10.40
C PRO A 269 12.44 7.85 -11.91
N ASP A 270 13.23 6.87 -12.37
CA ASP A 270 13.40 6.58 -13.79
C ASP A 270 12.18 5.79 -14.30
N VAL A 271 11.12 6.52 -14.59
CA VAL A 271 9.86 6.01 -15.16
C VAL A 271 9.69 6.60 -16.55
N VAL A 272 10.56 6.17 -17.49
CA VAL A 272 10.62 6.76 -18.84
C VAL A 272 9.52 6.20 -19.72
N GLU A 273 9.33 4.88 -19.72
CA GLU A 273 8.29 4.22 -20.51
C GLU A 273 7.60 3.12 -19.69
N LEU A 274 6.30 3.27 -19.51
CA LEU A 274 5.46 2.24 -18.90
C LEU A 274 4.77 1.43 -20.00
N PRO A 275 4.76 0.09 -19.90
CA PRO A 275 4.10 -0.76 -20.89
C PRO A 275 2.59 -0.46 -20.92
N ARG A 276 2.03 -0.30 -22.11
CA ARG A 276 0.58 -0.06 -22.24
C ARG A 276 -0.19 -1.37 -22.07
N ALA A 277 -1.35 -1.27 -21.41
CA ALA A 277 -2.30 -2.37 -21.39
C ALA A 277 -2.71 -2.67 -22.84
N SER A 278 -2.47 -3.88 -23.30
CA SER A 278 -3.01 -4.34 -24.59
C SER A 278 -4.52 -4.40 -24.45
N ARG A 279 -5.23 -3.47 -25.07
CA ARG A 279 -6.70 -3.55 -25.17
C ARG A 279 -7.04 -4.81 -25.95
N LYS A 280 -7.72 -5.76 -25.31
CA LYS A 280 -8.33 -6.92 -25.98
C LYS A 280 -9.61 -6.51 -26.69
#